data_c58a750580370588b079131c839d20f0
#
_entry.id   c58a750580370588b079131c839d20f0
#
_cell.length_a   1.000
_cell.length_b   1.000
_cell.length_c   1.000
_cell.angle_alpha   90.00
_cell.angle_beta   90.00
_cell.angle_gamma   90.00
#
_symmetry.space_group_name_H-M   'P 1'
#
loop_
_entity.id
_entity.type
_entity.pdbx_description
1 polymer ?
#
loop_
_entity_poly.entity_id
_entity_poly.type
_entity_poly.pdbx_seq_one_letter_code
_entity_poly.pdbx_strand_id
1 'polypeptide(L)'
;MKQQDFEAYIRQIEPSAQESANAWKTAIGLQAVDGLKPSSYLLETARRNIEGDITIEEVRELLDTYYRSKTVRTVQDENTEEADKVSANIKKILSSKTLAFNVNGFIFMHPRIFEGVFKHAGEIRKYDITKKEWVLKGDTVHYLNWEDIHAAIDYDIRQEQEFSYKGLSDKEKIKHISRFVSGLWQIHPFREGNTRTTAVFTIQYLRSIGYEVNNDLFADHSWYFRNALVRANYKSSALGIDYDYSFLEKFFQNLLLGEHHDLKNRYLIINAPDNWNIENDTQELQNDTQDDTQGLQNDTQEYVIPSKKELDGWIEKQIRKDPKISTGQLARMSQRSVITIKRHISRLGHIKFVGSGFSGHWEISEE
;
A
#
# COMPACT_ATOMS: atom_id res chain seq x y z
N MET A 1 -7.06 -19.11 -18.50
CA MET A 1 -7.44 -17.90 -19.32
C MET A 1 -6.34 -16.86 -19.17
N LYS A 2 -5.99 -16.09 -20.23
CA LYS A 2 -5.07 -14.95 -20.12
C LYS A 2 -5.81 -13.69 -19.65
N GLN A 3 -5.12 -12.72 -19.10
CA GLN A 3 -5.74 -11.49 -18.60
C GLN A 3 -6.48 -10.72 -19.71
N GLN A 4 -5.91 -10.61 -20.91
CA GLN A 4 -6.54 -9.96 -22.04
C GLN A 4 -7.86 -10.64 -22.46
N ASP A 5 -7.91 -11.97 -22.39
CA ASP A 5 -9.13 -12.74 -22.70
C ASP A 5 -10.20 -12.51 -21.63
N PHE A 6 -9.80 -12.40 -20.37
CA PHE A 6 -10.69 -12.08 -19.26
C PHE A 6 -11.26 -10.67 -19.36
N GLU A 7 -10.45 -9.68 -19.71
CA GLU A 7 -10.92 -8.31 -19.95
C GLU A 7 -11.89 -8.24 -21.15
N ALA A 8 -11.60 -8.97 -22.22
CA ALA A 8 -12.49 -9.05 -23.38
C ALA A 8 -13.82 -9.72 -23.01
N TYR A 9 -13.78 -10.77 -22.20
CA TYR A 9 -14.97 -11.45 -21.68
C TYR A 9 -15.84 -10.49 -20.84
N ILE A 10 -15.25 -9.74 -19.90
CA ILE A 10 -16.00 -8.78 -19.07
C ILE A 10 -16.71 -7.71 -19.90
N ARG A 11 -16.09 -7.25 -21.00
CA ARG A 11 -16.72 -6.23 -21.88
C ARG A 11 -17.95 -6.74 -22.61
N GLN A 12 -18.11 -8.04 -22.76
CA GLN A 12 -19.20 -8.68 -23.51
C GLN A 12 -20.25 -9.33 -22.59
N ILE A 13 -20.10 -9.13 -21.26
CA ILE A 13 -20.97 -9.79 -20.29
C ILE A 13 -22.38 -9.24 -20.31
N GLU A 14 -23.32 -10.08 -19.99
CA GLU A 14 -24.74 -9.67 -19.87
C GLU A 14 -24.94 -8.70 -18.69
N PRO A 15 -25.89 -7.75 -18.78
CA PRO A 15 -26.17 -6.76 -17.74
C PRO A 15 -26.44 -7.37 -16.36
N SER A 16 -27.04 -8.55 -16.29
CA SER A 16 -27.35 -9.28 -15.06
C SER A 16 -26.09 -9.71 -14.26
N ALA A 17 -24.98 -9.93 -14.94
CA ALA A 17 -23.72 -10.35 -14.36
C ALA A 17 -22.71 -9.19 -14.20
N GLN A 18 -23.05 -7.98 -14.67
CA GLN A 18 -22.14 -6.83 -14.72
C GLN A 18 -21.61 -6.42 -13.34
N GLU A 19 -22.46 -6.41 -12.30
CA GLU A 19 -22.04 -6.05 -10.94
C GLU A 19 -20.97 -7.03 -10.42
N SER A 20 -21.13 -8.32 -10.65
CA SER A 20 -20.16 -9.34 -10.27
C SER A 20 -18.86 -9.21 -11.07
N ALA A 21 -18.96 -8.96 -12.37
CA ALA A 21 -17.82 -8.76 -13.26
C ALA A 21 -17.00 -7.52 -12.86
N ASN A 22 -17.66 -6.40 -12.57
CA ASN A 22 -17.01 -5.17 -12.12
C ASN A 22 -16.30 -5.37 -10.75
N ALA A 23 -16.93 -6.09 -9.83
CA ALA A 23 -16.30 -6.40 -8.55
C ALA A 23 -15.02 -7.24 -8.72
N TRP A 24 -15.03 -8.22 -9.64
CA TRP A 24 -13.84 -8.99 -9.99
C TRP A 24 -12.78 -8.14 -10.69
N LYS A 25 -13.17 -7.31 -11.66
CA LYS A 25 -12.24 -6.41 -12.36
C LYS A 25 -11.51 -5.51 -11.38
N THR A 26 -12.24 -4.89 -10.45
CA THR A 26 -11.67 -4.04 -9.39
C THR A 26 -10.73 -4.84 -8.48
N ALA A 27 -11.18 -5.99 -8.00
CA ALA A 27 -10.41 -6.82 -7.07
C ALA A 27 -9.07 -7.27 -7.68
N ILE A 28 -9.07 -7.66 -8.95
CA ILE A 28 -7.89 -8.05 -9.71
C ILE A 28 -6.99 -6.84 -9.99
N GLY A 29 -7.55 -5.72 -10.44
CA GLY A 29 -6.78 -4.53 -10.79
C GLY A 29 -6.11 -3.87 -9.60
N LEU A 30 -6.69 -3.96 -8.40
CA LEU A 30 -6.08 -3.45 -7.18
C LEU A 30 -4.80 -4.19 -6.77
N GLN A 31 -4.52 -5.37 -7.31
CA GLN A 31 -3.26 -6.08 -7.04
C GLN A 31 -2.07 -5.38 -7.69
N ALA A 32 -2.29 -4.62 -8.76
CA ALA A 32 -1.24 -3.84 -9.42
C ALA A 32 -0.65 -2.73 -8.53
N VAL A 33 -1.33 -2.32 -7.45
CA VAL A 33 -0.80 -1.37 -6.44
C VAL A 33 0.52 -1.86 -5.84
N ASP A 34 0.63 -3.16 -5.63
CA ASP A 34 1.81 -3.81 -5.05
C ASP A 34 2.55 -4.67 -6.11
N GLY A 35 2.34 -4.38 -7.41
CA GLY A 35 2.99 -5.07 -8.53
C GLY A 35 2.61 -6.53 -8.72
N LEU A 36 1.56 -6.99 -8.04
CA LEU A 36 1.13 -8.36 -8.07
C LEU A 36 0.28 -8.66 -9.31
N LYS A 37 0.35 -9.91 -9.79
CA LYS A 37 -0.42 -10.37 -10.95
C LYS A 37 -1.19 -11.64 -10.63
N PRO A 38 -2.48 -11.70 -11.02
CA PRO A 38 -3.30 -12.88 -10.81
C PRO A 38 -2.83 -14.05 -11.69
N SER A 39 -3.10 -15.27 -11.22
CA SER A 39 -2.88 -16.49 -12.00
C SER A 39 -3.97 -16.68 -13.09
N SER A 40 -3.62 -17.45 -14.11
CA SER A 40 -4.63 -17.91 -15.08
C SER A 40 -5.71 -18.80 -14.43
N TYR A 41 -5.38 -19.44 -13.32
CA TYR A 41 -6.32 -20.24 -12.55
C TYR A 41 -7.38 -19.37 -11.87
N LEU A 42 -6.97 -18.25 -11.22
CA LEU A 42 -7.92 -17.30 -10.68
C LEU A 42 -8.85 -16.75 -11.76
N LEU A 43 -8.31 -16.32 -12.91
CA LEU A 43 -9.12 -15.72 -13.97
C LEU A 43 -10.20 -16.68 -14.48
N GLU A 44 -9.88 -17.97 -14.62
CA GLU A 44 -10.85 -18.99 -15.00
C GLU A 44 -11.89 -19.23 -13.89
N THR A 45 -11.45 -19.27 -12.63
CA THR A 45 -12.34 -19.46 -11.48
C THR A 45 -13.28 -18.25 -11.30
N ALA A 46 -12.74 -17.03 -11.51
CA ALA A 46 -13.52 -15.79 -11.50
C ALA A 46 -14.61 -15.78 -12.59
N ARG A 47 -14.29 -16.22 -13.81
CA ARG A 47 -15.27 -16.38 -14.89
C ARG A 47 -16.43 -17.29 -14.47
N ARG A 48 -16.13 -18.47 -13.93
CA ARG A 48 -17.15 -19.41 -13.43
C ARG A 48 -18.02 -18.81 -12.32
N ASN A 49 -17.42 -18.00 -11.44
CA ASN A 49 -18.17 -17.29 -10.41
C ASN A 49 -19.06 -16.18 -10.98
N ILE A 50 -18.61 -15.47 -12.02
CA ILE A 50 -19.42 -14.46 -12.72
C ILE A 50 -20.60 -15.10 -13.43
N GLU A 51 -20.41 -16.27 -14.04
CA GLU A 51 -21.47 -17.06 -14.71
C GLU A 51 -22.44 -17.74 -13.74
N GLY A 52 -22.11 -17.73 -12.43
CA GLY A 52 -22.96 -18.35 -11.40
C GLY A 52 -22.76 -19.86 -11.24
N ASP A 53 -21.77 -20.45 -11.92
CA ASP A 53 -21.45 -21.87 -11.83
C ASP A 53 -20.95 -22.27 -10.45
N ILE A 54 -20.25 -21.34 -9.78
CA ILE A 54 -19.68 -21.52 -8.44
C ILE A 54 -19.88 -20.26 -7.59
N THR A 55 -20.03 -20.46 -6.29
CA THR A 55 -20.09 -19.39 -5.28
C THR A 55 -18.71 -18.77 -5.01
N ILE A 56 -18.65 -17.63 -4.33
CA ILE A 56 -17.40 -17.01 -3.93
C ILE A 56 -16.68 -17.85 -2.84
N GLU A 57 -17.41 -18.55 -2.03
CA GLU A 57 -16.90 -19.49 -1.04
C GLU A 57 -16.18 -20.66 -1.73
N GLU A 58 -16.79 -21.26 -2.75
CA GLU A 58 -16.18 -22.31 -3.57
C GLU A 58 -14.93 -21.80 -4.31
N VAL A 59 -14.93 -20.57 -4.80
CA VAL A 59 -13.70 -19.95 -5.37
C VAL A 59 -12.56 -19.98 -4.35
N ARG A 60 -12.82 -19.56 -3.12
CA ARG A 60 -11.80 -19.51 -2.06
C ARG A 60 -11.28 -20.91 -1.72
N GLU A 61 -12.15 -21.90 -1.61
CA GLU A 61 -11.78 -23.29 -1.37
C GLU A 61 -10.95 -23.88 -2.52
N LEU A 62 -11.30 -23.57 -3.75
CA LEU A 62 -10.55 -23.97 -4.95
C LEU A 62 -9.16 -23.37 -4.97
N LEU A 63 -9.01 -22.07 -4.65
CA LEU A 63 -7.70 -21.40 -4.55
C LEU A 63 -6.86 -22.01 -3.43
N ASP A 64 -7.42 -22.22 -2.26
CA ASP A 64 -6.73 -22.87 -1.14
C ASP A 64 -6.24 -24.28 -1.49
N THR A 65 -7.05 -25.04 -2.18
CA THR A 65 -6.69 -26.40 -2.63
C THR A 65 -5.59 -26.35 -3.69
N TYR A 66 -5.71 -25.44 -4.66
CA TYR A 66 -4.72 -25.26 -5.72
C TYR A 66 -3.35 -24.91 -5.16
N TYR A 67 -3.26 -23.95 -4.22
CA TYR A 67 -1.96 -23.55 -3.66
C TYR A 67 -1.42 -24.58 -2.65
N ARG A 68 -2.26 -25.29 -1.90
CA ARG A 68 -1.81 -26.40 -1.06
C ARG A 68 -1.27 -27.60 -1.83
N SER A 69 -1.72 -27.82 -3.05
CA SER A 69 -1.23 -28.92 -3.89
C SER A 69 0.15 -28.68 -4.49
N LYS A 70 0.65 -27.46 -4.50
CA LYS A 70 1.99 -27.12 -5.01
C LYS A 70 3.07 -27.60 -4.03
N THR A 71 3.85 -28.60 -4.46
CA THR A 71 4.92 -29.21 -3.65
C THR A 71 6.21 -28.39 -3.61
N VAL A 72 6.47 -27.60 -4.65
CA VAL A 72 7.60 -26.66 -4.75
C VAL A 72 7.05 -25.26 -4.92
N ARG A 73 7.50 -24.33 -4.10
CA ARG A 73 7.03 -22.93 -4.09
C ARG A 73 8.20 -22.01 -4.38
N THR A 74 7.99 -21.08 -5.29
CA THR A 74 8.91 -19.96 -5.58
C THR A 74 8.34 -18.67 -5.01
N VAL A 75 9.14 -17.62 -4.88
CA VAL A 75 8.67 -16.27 -4.50
C VAL A 75 7.57 -15.79 -5.46
N GLN A 76 7.70 -16.11 -6.76
CA GLN A 76 6.66 -15.77 -7.74
C GLN A 76 5.34 -16.50 -7.47
N ASP A 77 5.39 -17.74 -6.95
CA ASP A 77 4.17 -18.47 -6.54
C ASP A 77 3.51 -17.84 -5.32
N GLU A 78 4.30 -17.33 -4.36
CA GLU A 78 3.79 -16.64 -3.17
C GLU A 78 3.11 -15.32 -3.55
N ASN A 79 3.72 -14.52 -4.39
CA ASN A 79 3.15 -13.28 -4.91
C ASN A 79 1.85 -13.53 -5.70
N THR A 80 1.81 -14.60 -6.48
CA THR A 80 0.62 -14.98 -7.26
C THR A 80 -0.49 -15.51 -6.34
N GLU A 81 -0.16 -16.28 -5.29
CA GLU A 81 -1.12 -16.73 -4.29
C GLU A 81 -1.73 -15.56 -3.53
N GLU A 82 -0.91 -14.59 -3.13
CA GLU A 82 -1.40 -13.36 -2.52
C GLU A 82 -2.39 -12.66 -3.45
N ALA A 83 -2.00 -12.39 -4.70
CA ALA A 83 -2.87 -11.73 -5.67
C ALA A 83 -4.22 -12.46 -5.83
N ASP A 84 -4.21 -13.77 -5.93
CA ASP A 84 -5.41 -14.58 -6.15
C ASP A 84 -6.34 -14.56 -4.94
N LYS A 85 -5.81 -14.84 -3.75
CA LYS A 85 -6.60 -14.89 -2.52
C LYS A 85 -7.15 -13.53 -2.14
N VAL A 86 -6.31 -12.49 -2.23
CA VAL A 86 -6.74 -11.11 -1.95
C VAL A 86 -7.81 -10.65 -2.94
N SER A 87 -7.69 -10.99 -4.23
CA SER A 87 -8.73 -10.68 -5.21
C SER A 87 -10.08 -11.33 -4.86
N ALA A 88 -10.09 -12.60 -4.49
CA ALA A 88 -11.32 -13.30 -4.06
C ALA A 88 -11.93 -12.66 -2.81
N ASN A 89 -11.11 -12.28 -1.83
CA ASN A 89 -11.55 -11.63 -0.61
C ASN A 89 -12.12 -10.22 -0.89
N ILE A 90 -11.45 -9.41 -1.71
CA ILE A 90 -11.93 -8.08 -2.11
C ILE A 90 -13.24 -8.21 -2.88
N LYS A 91 -13.35 -9.15 -3.83
CA LYS A 91 -14.60 -9.39 -4.55
C LYS A 91 -15.75 -9.68 -3.60
N LYS A 92 -15.54 -10.56 -2.61
CA LYS A 92 -16.55 -10.86 -1.58
C LYS A 92 -16.98 -9.60 -0.82
N ILE A 93 -16.04 -8.73 -0.44
CA ILE A 93 -16.31 -7.49 0.25
C ILE A 93 -17.10 -6.53 -0.65
N LEU A 94 -16.69 -6.34 -1.90
CA LEU A 94 -17.33 -5.41 -2.84
C LEU A 94 -18.74 -5.85 -3.27
N SER A 95 -19.04 -7.14 -3.15
CA SER A 95 -20.41 -7.67 -3.37
C SER A 95 -21.37 -7.38 -2.21
N SER A 96 -20.85 -6.98 -1.05
CA SER A 96 -21.67 -6.53 0.08
C SER A 96 -21.92 -5.03 -0.01
N LYS A 97 -23.17 -4.62 0.24
CA LYS A 97 -23.55 -3.19 0.25
C LYS A 97 -23.45 -2.56 1.64
N THR A 98 -22.98 -3.31 2.64
CA THR A 98 -22.93 -2.84 4.03
C THR A 98 -21.51 -2.41 4.42
N LEU A 99 -21.39 -1.18 4.86
CA LEU A 99 -20.19 -0.64 5.49
C LEU A 99 -20.48 -0.27 6.95
N ALA A 100 -19.70 -0.78 7.88
CA ALA A 100 -19.62 -0.22 9.21
C ALA A 100 -18.70 1.01 9.17
N PHE A 101 -19.28 2.21 9.02
CA PHE A 101 -18.52 3.45 8.95
C PHE A 101 -18.13 3.91 10.36
N ASN A 102 -17.13 3.27 10.93
CA ASN A 102 -16.51 3.57 12.23
C ASN A 102 -15.07 3.03 12.26
N VAL A 103 -14.34 3.33 13.33
CA VAL A 103 -12.94 2.91 13.53
C VAL A 103 -12.75 1.40 13.31
N ASN A 104 -13.62 0.61 13.93
CA ASN A 104 -13.54 -0.85 13.78
C ASN A 104 -13.81 -1.29 12.35
N GLY A 105 -14.77 -0.67 11.66
CA GLY A 105 -15.06 -0.97 10.25
C GLY A 105 -13.89 -0.73 9.33
N PHE A 106 -13.10 0.33 9.57
CA PHE A 106 -11.87 0.58 8.83
C PHE A 106 -10.78 -0.43 9.19
N ILE A 107 -10.53 -0.67 10.47
CA ILE A 107 -9.50 -1.62 10.92
C ILE A 107 -9.83 -3.05 10.48
N PHE A 108 -11.09 -3.49 10.63
CA PHE A 108 -11.52 -4.83 10.23
C PHE A 108 -11.59 -5.04 8.71
N MET A 109 -11.50 -3.99 7.91
CA MET A 109 -11.37 -4.13 6.46
C MET A 109 -10.10 -4.90 6.10
N HIS A 110 -8.98 -4.60 6.75
CA HIS A 110 -7.69 -5.23 6.48
C HIS A 110 -7.71 -6.77 6.70
N PRO A 111 -8.11 -7.33 7.85
CA PRO A 111 -8.13 -8.79 8.02
C PRO A 111 -9.11 -9.47 7.08
N ARG A 112 -10.19 -8.80 6.66
CA ARG A 112 -11.12 -9.36 5.66
C ARG A 112 -10.50 -9.43 4.27
N ILE A 113 -9.65 -8.45 3.89
CA ILE A 113 -8.94 -8.44 2.62
C ILE A 113 -7.82 -9.48 2.61
N PHE A 114 -7.07 -9.62 3.71
CA PHE A 114 -5.86 -10.43 3.78
C PHE A 114 -6.05 -11.76 4.53
N GLU A 115 -7.31 -12.19 4.69
CA GLU A 115 -7.64 -13.49 5.29
C GLU A 115 -6.97 -14.62 4.51
N GLY A 116 -6.24 -15.48 5.24
CA GLY A 116 -5.53 -16.62 4.64
C GLY A 116 -4.24 -16.27 3.88
N VAL A 117 -3.80 -14.99 3.95
CA VAL A 117 -2.59 -14.49 3.30
C VAL A 117 -1.57 -14.06 4.36
N PHE A 118 -1.87 -13.05 5.14
CA PHE A 118 -0.95 -12.56 6.17
C PHE A 118 -1.31 -13.08 7.56
N LYS A 119 -0.32 -13.63 8.28
CA LYS A 119 -0.51 -14.04 9.68
C LYS A 119 -0.84 -12.87 10.61
N HIS A 120 -0.37 -11.68 10.24
CA HIS A 120 -0.57 -10.42 10.98
C HIS A 120 -1.74 -9.59 10.43
N ALA A 121 -2.65 -10.19 9.65
CA ALA A 121 -3.79 -9.48 9.10
C ALA A 121 -4.65 -8.85 10.21
N GLY A 122 -4.84 -7.52 10.15
CA GLY A 122 -5.57 -6.75 11.16
C GLY A 122 -4.73 -6.23 12.33
N GLU A 123 -3.48 -6.64 12.43
CA GLU A 123 -2.58 -6.11 13.47
C GLU A 123 -2.10 -4.71 13.09
N ILE A 124 -2.38 -3.74 13.96
CA ILE A 124 -1.82 -2.40 13.82
C ILE A 124 -0.33 -2.44 14.14
N ARG A 125 0.47 -1.81 13.28
CA ARG A 125 1.93 -1.71 13.49
C ARG A 125 2.27 -1.03 14.82
N LYS A 126 3.37 -1.47 15.42
CA LYS A 126 3.90 -0.93 16.68
C LYS A 126 5.29 -0.33 16.49
N TYR A 127 5.55 0.23 15.32
CA TYR A 127 6.82 0.85 14.93
C TYR A 127 6.57 1.86 13.81
N ASP A 128 7.46 2.84 13.69
CA ASP A 128 7.41 3.82 12.61
C ASP A 128 7.95 3.21 11.32
N ILE A 129 7.37 3.61 10.20
CA ILE A 129 7.71 3.10 8.88
C ILE A 129 8.24 4.23 7.99
N THR A 130 9.06 3.84 7.04
CA THR A 130 9.57 4.68 5.96
C THR A 130 9.56 3.85 4.69
N LYS A 131 9.01 4.37 3.62
CA LYS A 131 8.97 3.71 2.31
C LYS A 131 9.55 4.64 1.26
N LYS A 132 10.35 4.09 0.36
CA LYS A 132 10.79 4.83 -0.82
C LYS A 132 9.65 4.91 -1.81
N GLU A 133 9.35 6.10 -2.32
CA GLU A 133 8.25 6.32 -3.24
C GLU A 133 8.78 6.70 -4.62
N TRP A 134 8.36 5.95 -5.65
CA TRP A 134 8.82 6.16 -7.03
C TRP A 134 8.55 7.58 -7.54
N VAL A 135 7.34 8.10 -7.35
CA VAL A 135 6.99 9.47 -7.77
C VAL A 135 7.78 10.56 -7.03
N LEU A 136 8.41 10.20 -5.91
CA LEU A 136 9.28 11.07 -5.12
C LEU A 136 10.77 10.82 -5.39
N LYS A 137 11.11 10.06 -6.44
CA LYS A 137 12.49 9.69 -6.78
C LYS A 137 13.25 9.04 -5.62
N GLY A 138 12.55 8.17 -4.88
CA GLY A 138 13.09 7.43 -3.75
C GLY A 138 13.05 8.17 -2.40
N ASP A 139 12.45 9.38 -2.34
CA ASP A 139 12.10 10.02 -1.07
C ASP A 139 10.82 9.41 -0.50
N THR A 140 10.42 9.80 0.70
CA THR A 140 9.36 9.19 1.49
C THR A 140 8.28 10.17 1.93
N VAL A 141 7.07 9.66 2.12
CA VAL A 141 6.02 10.36 2.87
C VAL A 141 6.29 10.23 4.37
N HIS A 142 5.97 11.26 5.13
CA HIS A 142 5.94 11.18 6.58
C HIS A 142 4.64 10.49 7.03
N TYR A 143 4.74 9.18 7.29
CA TYR A 143 3.64 8.42 7.88
C TYR A 143 3.47 8.75 9.36
N LEU A 144 2.26 8.55 9.87
CA LEU A 144 1.95 8.85 11.27
C LEU A 144 2.79 8.00 12.23
N ASN A 145 3.16 8.56 13.38
CA ASN A 145 3.79 7.80 14.47
C ASN A 145 2.86 6.67 14.93
N TRP A 146 3.40 5.49 15.18
CA TRP A 146 2.60 4.32 15.49
C TRP A 146 1.76 4.47 16.76
N GLU A 147 2.20 5.26 17.74
CA GLU A 147 1.49 5.50 19.01
C GLU A 147 0.19 6.28 18.80
N ASP A 148 0.11 7.09 17.73
CA ASP A 148 -1.02 7.98 17.45
C ASP A 148 -2.06 7.34 16.51
N ILE A 149 -1.81 6.16 15.95
CA ILE A 149 -2.63 5.54 14.90
C ILE A 149 -4.11 5.45 15.28
N HIS A 150 -4.41 4.89 16.45
CA HIS A 150 -5.80 4.72 16.92
C HIS A 150 -6.52 6.06 17.06
N ALA A 151 -5.85 7.04 17.70
CA ALA A 151 -6.42 8.35 17.94
C ALA A 151 -6.69 9.10 16.62
N ALA A 152 -5.80 8.96 15.64
CA ALA A 152 -5.97 9.61 14.34
C ALA A 152 -7.11 8.98 13.52
N ILE A 153 -7.22 7.64 13.48
CA ILE A 153 -8.33 6.98 12.79
C ILE A 153 -9.67 7.42 13.44
N ASP A 154 -9.74 7.43 14.76
CA ASP A 154 -10.94 7.84 15.49
C ASP A 154 -11.30 9.30 15.19
N TYR A 155 -10.31 10.18 15.19
CA TYR A 155 -10.49 11.60 14.84
C TYR A 155 -11.03 11.77 13.42
N ASP A 156 -10.35 11.20 12.40
CA ASP A 156 -10.72 11.37 11.01
C ASP A 156 -12.11 10.79 10.71
N ILE A 157 -12.43 9.61 11.26
CA ILE A 157 -13.75 8.99 11.07
C ILE A 157 -14.87 9.82 11.74
N ARG A 158 -14.63 10.36 12.93
CA ARG A 158 -15.64 11.22 13.60
C ARG A 158 -15.84 12.53 12.85
N GLN A 159 -14.77 13.18 12.40
CA GLN A 159 -14.88 14.40 11.61
C GLN A 159 -15.68 14.16 10.34
N GLU A 160 -15.50 13.02 9.70
CA GLU A 160 -16.25 12.65 8.50
C GLU A 160 -17.72 12.30 8.81
N GLN A 161 -18.01 11.66 9.96
CA GLN A 161 -19.39 11.39 10.40
C GLN A 161 -20.18 12.68 10.70
N GLU A 162 -19.50 13.70 11.19
CA GLU A 162 -20.08 15.01 11.51
C GLU A 162 -20.16 15.93 10.29
N PHE A 163 -19.45 15.60 9.20
CA PHE A 163 -19.39 16.43 8.00
C PHE A 163 -20.69 16.36 7.19
N SER A 164 -21.16 17.51 6.72
CA SER A 164 -22.36 17.60 5.90
C SER A 164 -22.04 17.96 4.44
N TYR A 165 -22.37 17.08 3.54
CA TYR A 165 -22.29 17.31 2.09
C TYR A 165 -23.40 18.20 1.53
N LYS A 166 -24.41 18.55 2.37
CA LYS A 166 -25.58 19.33 1.94
C LYS A 166 -25.18 20.74 1.54
N GLY A 167 -25.57 21.14 0.34
CA GLY A 167 -25.34 22.48 -0.18
C GLY A 167 -23.94 22.72 -0.80
N LEU A 168 -23.07 21.72 -0.75
CA LEU A 168 -21.75 21.83 -1.39
C LEU A 168 -21.85 21.57 -2.89
N SER A 169 -21.07 22.31 -3.67
CA SER A 169 -20.82 21.99 -5.09
C SER A 169 -20.04 20.69 -5.23
N ASP A 170 -20.11 20.07 -6.40
CA ASP A 170 -19.39 18.83 -6.66
C ASP A 170 -17.87 18.98 -6.51
N LYS A 171 -17.33 20.13 -6.88
CA LYS A 171 -15.92 20.48 -6.64
C LYS A 171 -15.55 20.49 -5.15
N GLU A 172 -16.38 21.04 -4.30
CA GLU A 172 -16.15 21.08 -2.86
C GLU A 172 -16.25 19.70 -2.25
N LYS A 173 -17.22 18.87 -2.70
CA LYS A 173 -17.34 17.47 -2.29
C LYS A 173 -16.11 16.67 -2.66
N ILE A 174 -15.64 16.76 -3.90
CA ILE A 174 -14.42 16.08 -4.39
C ILE A 174 -13.20 16.50 -3.56
N LYS A 175 -13.04 17.80 -3.33
CA LYS A 175 -11.94 18.32 -2.52
C LYS A 175 -11.95 17.77 -1.09
N HIS A 176 -13.13 17.68 -0.48
CA HIS A 176 -13.29 17.12 0.85
C HIS A 176 -12.98 15.61 0.87
N ILE A 177 -13.59 14.84 -0.04
CA ILE A 177 -13.35 13.39 -0.19
C ILE A 177 -11.85 13.10 -0.39
N SER A 178 -11.18 13.88 -1.25
CA SER A 178 -9.75 13.72 -1.51
C SER A 178 -8.90 13.91 -0.24
N ARG A 179 -9.25 14.89 0.59
CA ARG A 179 -8.54 15.12 1.86
C ARG A 179 -8.80 14.02 2.87
N PHE A 180 -10.05 13.62 3.04
CA PHE A 180 -10.42 12.55 3.96
C PHE A 180 -9.72 11.23 3.61
N VAL A 181 -9.81 10.79 2.35
CA VAL A 181 -9.18 9.55 1.88
C VAL A 181 -7.65 9.62 2.00
N SER A 182 -7.07 10.77 1.67
CA SER A 182 -5.63 11.01 1.80
C SER A 182 -5.16 10.96 3.25
N GLY A 183 -5.90 11.54 4.19
CA GLY A 183 -5.61 11.50 5.62
C GLY A 183 -5.62 10.07 6.15
N LEU A 184 -6.68 9.31 5.88
CA LEU A 184 -6.76 7.90 6.27
C LEU A 184 -5.60 7.06 5.72
N TRP A 185 -5.20 7.30 4.46
CA TRP A 185 -4.07 6.59 3.88
C TRP A 185 -2.74 6.96 4.55
N GLN A 186 -2.52 8.23 4.91
CA GLN A 186 -1.29 8.70 5.56
C GLN A 186 -1.08 8.07 6.95
N ILE A 187 -2.14 7.75 7.67
CA ILE A 187 -2.05 7.05 8.96
C ILE A 187 -1.29 5.74 8.79
N HIS A 188 -1.49 5.03 7.70
CA HIS A 188 -0.77 3.81 7.33
C HIS A 188 -0.69 2.81 8.47
N PRO A 189 -1.84 2.34 9.00
CA PRO A 189 -1.90 1.61 10.26
C PRO A 189 -1.31 0.21 10.20
N PHE A 190 -1.22 -0.40 9.02
CA PHE A 190 -0.80 -1.78 8.88
C PHE A 190 0.64 -1.88 8.36
N ARG A 191 1.25 -3.03 8.57
CA ARG A 191 2.57 -3.34 8.02
C ARG A 191 2.59 -3.33 6.49
N GLU A 192 1.55 -3.93 5.87
CA GLU A 192 1.38 -4.08 4.42
C GLU A 192 -0.08 -3.85 4.03
N GLY A 193 -0.39 -3.72 2.74
CA GLY A 193 -1.76 -3.68 2.24
C GLY A 193 -2.57 -2.41 2.54
N ASN A 194 -1.93 -1.33 3.03
CA ASN A 194 -2.63 -0.09 3.41
C ASN A 194 -3.36 0.54 2.23
N THR A 195 -2.76 0.61 1.04
CA THR A 195 -3.40 1.21 -0.14
C THR A 195 -4.60 0.40 -0.61
N ARG A 196 -4.49 -0.95 -0.66
CA ARG A 196 -5.63 -1.81 -1.02
C ARG A 196 -6.76 -1.68 0.00
N THR A 197 -6.43 -1.63 1.30
CA THR A 197 -7.42 -1.40 2.37
C THR A 197 -8.12 -0.05 2.21
N THR A 198 -7.36 1.03 1.99
CA THR A 198 -7.92 2.37 1.77
C THR A 198 -8.80 2.41 0.53
N ALA A 199 -8.38 1.79 -0.59
CA ALA A 199 -9.16 1.75 -1.82
C ALA A 199 -10.51 1.04 -1.63
N VAL A 200 -10.51 -0.17 -1.03
CA VAL A 200 -11.73 -0.94 -0.79
C VAL A 200 -12.65 -0.21 0.19
N PHE A 201 -12.10 0.37 1.26
CA PHE A 201 -12.87 1.19 2.19
C PHE A 201 -13.48 2.40 1.50
N THR A 202 -12.72 3.11 0.66
CA THR A 202 -13.18 4.28 -0.09
C THR A 202 -14.34 3.92 -1.03
N ILE A 203 -14.26 2.81 -1.75
CA ILE A 203 -15.35 2.34 -2.62
C ILE A 203 -16.62 2.12 -1.80
N GLN A 204 -16.53 1.41 -0.69
CA GLN A 204 -17.68 1.14 0.19
C GLN A 204 -18.22 2.42 0.84
N TYR A 205 -17.33 3.32 1.25
CA TYR A 205 -17.69 4.62 1.82
C TYR A 205 -18.47 5.47 0.81
N LEU A 206 -17.94 5.65 -0.40
CA LEU A 206 -18.61 6.43 -1.45
C LEU A 206 -19.99 5.87 -1.80
N ARG A 207 -20.14 4.55 -1.85
CA ARG A 207 -21.44 3.89 -2.03
C ARG A 207 -22.39 4.18 -0.86
N SER A 208 -21.88 4.20 0.37
CA SER A 208 -22.71 4.45 1.57
C SER A 208 -23.26 5.86 1.63
N ILE A 209 -22.58 6.84 1.02
CA ILE A 209 -23.03 8.23 0.91
C ILE A 209 -23.76 8.55 -0.40
N GLY A 210 -24.10 7.50 -1.19
CA GLY A 210 -25.02 7.59 -2.33
C GLY A 210 -24.37 7.77 -3.69
N TYR A 211 -23.05 7.61 -3.83
CA TYR A 211 -22.41 7.62 -5.14
C TYR A 211 -22.52 6.24 -5.81
N GLU A 212 -22.81 6.26 -7.11
CA GLU A 212 -22.60 5.08 -7.96
C GLU A 212 -21.12 5.02 -8.33
N VAL A 213 -20.39 4.16 -7.64
CA VAL A 213 -18.98 3.97 -7.93
C VAL A 213 -18.84 2.95 -9.04
N ASN A 214 -18.49 3.43 -10.23
CA ASN A 214 -17.97 2.62 -11.31
C ASN A 214 -16.54 2.19 -10.93
N ASN A 215 -16.35 0.89 -10.69
CA ASN A 215 -15.10 0.37 -10.15
C ASN A 215 -13.96 0.27 -11.19
N ASP A 216 -14.24 0.51 -12.48
CA ASP A 216 -13.24 0.40 -13.55
C ASP A 216 -12.03 1.30 -13.31
N LEU A 217 -12.26 2.48 -12.77
CA LEU A 217 -11.17 3.43 -12.53
C LEU A 217 -10.17 2.92 -11.48
N PHE A 218 -10.64 2.29 -10.42
CA PHE A 218 -9.75 1.64 -9.44
C PHE A 218 -9.03 0.43 -10.05
N ALA A 219 -9.65 -0.26 -10.99
CA ALA A 219 -9.01 -1.38 -11.68
C ALA A 219 -7.91 -0.91 -12.64
N ASP A 220 -8.23 0.07 -13.47
CA ASP A 220 -7.39 0.49 -14.59
C ASP A 220 -6.30 1.50 -14.15
N HIS A 221 -6.53 2.20 -13.02
CA HIS A 221 -5.68 3.27 -12.51
C HIS A 221 -5.32 3.12 -11.02
N SER A 222 -5.23 1.88 -10.51
CA SER A 222 -4.88 1.61 -9.10
C SER A 222 -3.50 2.17 -8.72
N TRP A 223 -2.52 2.06 -9.62
CA TRP A 223 -1.19 2.63 -9.45
C TRP A 223 -1.20 4.17 -9.44
N TYR A 224 -2.01 4.79 -10.31
CA TYR A 224 -2.21 6.23 -10.26
C TYR A 224 -2.83 6.68 -8.94
N PHE A 225 -3.87 5.97 -8.47
CA PHE A 225 -4.50 6.26 -7.18
C PHE A 225 -3.50 6.23 -6.03
N ARG A 226 -2.64 5.18 -5.97
CA ARG A 226 -1.56 5.11 -4.97
C ARG A 226 -0.62 6.31 -5.06
N ASN A 227 -0.13 6.62 -6.23
CA ASN A 227 0.80 7.72 -6.45
C ASN A 227 0.18 9.09 -6.17
N ALA A 228 -1.11 9.27 -6.45
CA ALA A 228 -1.86 10.48 -6.10
C ALA A 228 -1.99 10.65 -4.57
N LEU A 229 -2.17 9.59 -3.81
CA LEU A 229 -2.12 9.59 -2.34
C LEU A 229 -0.73 9.98 -1.83
N VAL A 230 0.33 9.47 -2.43
CA VAL A 230 1.72 9.87 -2.12
C VAL A 230 1.91 11.37 -2.33
N ARG A 231 1.52 11.91 -3.49
CA ARG A 231 1.66 13.34 -3.80
C ARG A 231 0.82 14.24 -2.90
N ALA A 232 -0.37 13.79 -2.49
CA ALA A 232 -1.24 14.52 -1.56
C ALA A 232 -0.64 14.62 -0.15
N ASN A 233 0.29 13.73 0.21
CA ASN A 233 0.91 13.65 1.53
C ASN A 233 2.42 13.98 1.54
N TYR A 234 2.96 14.45 0.42
CA TYR A 234 4.37 14.78 0.33
C TYR A 234 4.61 16.30 0.36
N LYS A 235 5.51 16.71 1.24
CA LYS A 235 5.99 18.09 1.35
C LYS A 235 7.49 18.10 1.58
N SER A 236 8.20 18.93 0.83
CA SER A 236 9.63 19.16 0.98
C SER A 236 9.97 20.65 0.82
N SER A 237 10.26 21.31 1.94
CA SER A 237 10.66 22.73 1.91
C SER A 237 11.99 22.93 1.17
N ALA A 238 12.90 21.95 1.23
CA ALA A 238 14.18 21.99 0.54
C ALA A 238 14.05 21.97 -0.98
N LEU A 239 12.99 21.32 -1.50
CA LEU A 239 12.70 21.23 -2.93
C LEU A 239 11.61 22.22 -3.37
N GLY A 240 11.06 23.04 -2.46
CA GLY A 240 9.96 23.95 -2.74
C GLY A 240 8.65 23.23 -3.11
N ILE A 241 8.47 21.98 -2.66
CA ILE A 241 7.29 21.16 -2.96
C ILE A 241 6.34 21.19 -1.77
N ASP A 242 5.06 21.43 -2.04
CA ASP A 242 3.98 21.36 -1.05
C ASP A 242 3.02 20.20 -1.39
N TYR A 243 2.10 19.90 -0.47
CA TYR A 243 1.01 18.93 -0.65
C TYR A 243 0.22 19.20 -1.92
N ASP A 244 0.04 18.20 -2.77
CA ASP A 244 -0.68 18.34 -4.02
C ASP A 244 -1.84 17.33 -4.12
N TYR A 245 -3.03 17.80 -3.79
CA TYR A 245 -4.27 17.03 -3.88
C TYR A 245 -4.84 16.98 -5.30
N SER A 246 -4.35 17.79 -6.22
CA SER A 246 -4.95 17.95 -7.56
C SER A 246 -5.02 16.64 -8.35
N PHE A 247 -4.04 15.75 -8.18
CA PHE A 247 -4.01 14.44 -8.82
C PHE A 247 -5.11 13.52 -8.28
N LEU A 248 -5.30 13.52 -6.96
CA LEU A 248 -6.34 12.73 -6.32
C LEU A 248 -7.74 13.30 -6.63
N GLU A 249 -7.87 14.63 -6.69
CA GLU A 249 -9.10 15.30 -7.11
C GLU A 249 -9.47 14.91 -8.55
N LYS A 250 -8.53 14.89 -9.50
CA LYS A 250 -8.75 14.41 -10.88
C LYS A 250 -9.22 12.96 -10.94
N PHE A 251 -8.64 12.10 -10.10
CA PHE A 251 -9.08 10.72 -10.00
C PHE A 251 -10.55 10.63 -9.57
N PHE A 252 -10.94 11.35 -8.52
CA PHE A 252 -12.32 11.36 -8.05
C PHE A 252 -13.29 12.10 -8.98
N GLN A 253 -12.85 13.14 -9.70
CA GLN A 253 -13.65 13.78 -10.75
C GLN A 253 -13.99 12.81 -11.87
N ASN A 254 -13.01 12.03 -12.34
CA ASN A 254 -13.28 10.98 -13.33
C ASN A 254 -14.21 9.91 -12.75
N LEU A 255 -14.00 9.49 -11.49
CA LEU A 255 -14.76 8.41 -10.86
C LEU A 255 -16.21 8.79 -10.59
N LEU A 256 -16.46 9.99 -10.07
CA LEU A 256 -17.75 10.39 -9.50
C LEU A 256 -18.55 11.31 -10.43
N LEU A 257 -17.88 12.06 -11.29
CA LEU A 257 -18.51 13.03 -12.19
C LEU A 257 -18.45 12.62 -13.67
N GLY A 258 -17.73 11.51 -13.98
CA GLY A 258 -17.54 11.06 -15.36
C GLY A 258 -16.67 12.00 -16.19
N GLU A 259 -15.81 12.80 -15.55
CA GLU A 259 -14.82 13.61 -16.26
C GLU A 259 -13.72 12.70 -16.86
N HIS A 260 -12.94 13.24 -17.81
CA HIS A 260 -11.95 12.47 -18.55
C HIS A 260 -10.55 13.11 -18.41
N HIS A 261 -10.11 13.36 -17.18
CA HIS A 261 -8.74 13.79 -16.94
C HIS A 261 -7.76 12.67 -17.29
N ASP A 262 -6.61 13.06 -17.82
CA ASP A 262 -5.52 12.14 -18.15
C ASP A 262 -4.81 11.68 -16.85
N LEU A 263 -4.95 10.41 -16.51
CA LEU A 263 -4.42 9.81 -15.29
C LEU A 263 -3.09 9.07 -15.58
N LYS A 264 -2.06 9.83 -15.98
CA LYS A 264 -0.73 9.29 -16.24
C LYS A 264 0.22 9.48 -15.06
N ASN A 265 0.82 8.39 -14.59
CA ASN A 265 1.74 8.39 -13.45
C ASN A 265 2.94 9.34 -13.62
N ARG A 266 3.47 9.50 -14.84
CA ARG A 266 4.57 10.43 -15.13
C ARG A 266 4.32 11.87 -14.70
N TYR A 267 3.06 12.32 -14.65
CA TYR A 267 2.74 13.68 -14.22
C TYR A 267 2.85 13.89 -12.71
N LEU A 268 2.93 12.79 -11.96
CA LEU A 268 3.04 12.81 -10.50
C LEU A 268 4.50 12.85 -10.03
N ILE A 269 5.46 12.55 -10.92
CA ILE A 269 6.88 12.53 -10.56
C ILE A 269 7.35 13.96 -10.25
N ILE A 270 7.94 14.13 -9.06
CA ILE A 270 8.49 15.42 -8.65
C ILE A 270 9.68 15.80 -9.53
N ASN A 271 9.74 17.10 -9.95
CA ASN A 271 10.84 17.62 -10.78
C ASN A 271 11.15 16.72 -11.99
N ALA A 272 10.09 16.20 -12.64
CA ALA A 272 10.25 15.45 -13.88
C ALA A 272 10.75 16.40 -15.00
N PRO A 273 11.69 15.98 -15.85
CA PRO A 273 12.09 16.77 -16.99
C PRO A 273 10.95 16.88 -18.02
N ASP A 274 10.82 18.04 -18.67
CA ASP A 274 9.75 18.32 -19.66
C ASP A 274 9.73 17.33 -20.84
N ASN A 275 10.86 16.64 -21.10
CA ASN A 275 11.07 15.70 -22.20
C ASN A 275 11.05 14.23 -21.78
N TRP A 276 10.33 13.83 -20.72
CA TRP A 276 10.24 12.45 -20.28
C TRP A 276 9.62 11.55 -21.35
N ASN A 277 10.39 10.57 -21.84
CA ASN A 277 9.96 9.66 -22.91
C ASN A 277 9.09 8.52 -22.37
N ILE A 278 8.00 8.20 -23.10
CA ILE A 278 6.95 7.22 -22.76
C ILE A 278 7.49 5.80 -22.53
N GLU A 279 8.60 5.44 -23.19
CA GLU A 279 9.19 4.10 -23.12
C GLU A 279 9.78 3.75 -21.74
N ASN A 280 10.14 4.75 -20.94
CA ASN A 280 10.66 4.55 -19.57
C ASN A 280 9.55 4.25 -18.54
N ASP A 281 8.30 4.67 -18.77
CA ASP A 281 7.16 4.49 -17.87
C ASP A 281 6.85 2.99 -17.60
N THR A 282 7.08 2.13 -18.59
CA THR A 282 6.74 0.70 -18.50
C THR A 282 7.87 -0.16 -17.92
N GLN A 283 9.12 0.25 -18.11
CA GLN A 283 10.27 -0.48 -17.55
C GLN A 283 10.54 -0.12 -16.08
N GLU A 284 10.33 1.14 -15.68
CA GLU A 284 10.47 1.56 -14.29
C GLU A 284 9.35 1.02 -13.40
N LEU A 285 8.09 0.93 -13.89
CA LEU A 285 6.99 0.25 -13.20
C LEU A 285 7.30 -1.20 -12.83
N GLN A 286 8.08 -1.91 -13.66
CA GLN A 286 8.50 -3.30 -13.38
C GLN A 286 9.66 -3.36 -12.38
N ASN A 287 10.52 -2.35 -12.33
CA ASN A 287 11.67 -2.31 -11.44
C ASN A 287 11.31 -1.81 -10.04
N ASP A 288 10.42 -0.81 -9.91
CA ASP A 288 9.98 -0.28 -8.61
C ASP A 288 9.08 -1.24 -7.84
N THR A 289 8.24 -2.01 -8.54
CA THR A 289 7.48 -3.08 -7.88
C THR A 289 8.37 -4.22 -7.40
N GLN A 290 9.55 -4.43 -8.01
CA GLN A 290 10.57 -5.35 -7.50
C GLN A 290 11.33 -4.75 -6.31
N ASP A 291 11.59 -3.43 -6.29
CA ASP A 291 12.27 -2.76 -5.17
C ASP A 291 11.35 -2.58 -3.95
N ASP A 292 10.06 -2.31 -4.12
CA ASP A 292 9.08 -2.31 -3.02
C ASP A 292 8.89 -3.71 -2.43
N THR A 293 8.91 -4.77 -3.25
CA THR A 293 8.92 -6.17 -2.79
C THR A 293 10.27 -6.58 -2.21
N GLN A 294 11.40 -6.05 -2.71
CA GLN A 294 12.71 -6.28 -2.11
C GLN A 294 12.90 -5.46 -0.82
N GLY A 295 12.32 -4.27 -0.72
CA GLY A 295 12.23 -3.50 0.51
C GLY A 295 11.41 -4.24 1.57
N LEU A 296 10.30 -4.86 1.20
CA LEU A 296 9.45 -5.68 2.07
C LEU A 296 10.14 -7.00 2.47
N GLN A 297 10.90 -7.64 1.56
CA GLN A 297 11.71 -8.82 1.89
C GLN A 297 12.89 -8.48 2.79
N ASN A 298 13.46 -7.27 2.71
CA ASN A 298 14.51 -6.84 3.61
C ASN A 298 13.96 -6.38 4.98
N ASP A 299 12.71 -5.95 5.08
CA ASP A 299 12.04 -5.66 6.37
C ASP A 299 11.51 -6.94 7.06
N THR A 300 11.34 -8.06 6.32
CA THR A 300 11.06 -9.39 6.88
C THR A 300 12.32 -10.20 7.19
N GLN A 301 13.53 -9.65 7.01
CA GLN A 301 14.64 -10.21 7.78
C GLN A 301 14.19 -10.15 9.25
N GLU A 302 13.87 -11.30 9.83
CA GLU A 302 13.90 -11.50 11.27
C GLU A 302 15.18 -10.81 11.74
N TYR A 303 15.04 -9.58 12.24
CA TYR A 303 16.10 -8.98 13.00
C TYR A 303 16.28 -9.89 14.19
N VAL A 304 17.29 -10.74 14.12
CA VAL A 304 17.72 -11.50 15.28
C VAL A 304 18.01 -10.43 16.32
N ILE A 305 17.04 -10.23 17.23
CA ILE A 305 17.17 -9.24 18.30
C ILE A 305 18.37 -9.72 19.10
N PRO A 306 19.49 -8.99 19.05
CA PRO A 306 20.70 -9.47 19.71
C PRO A 306 20.44 -9.57 21.19
N SER A 307 20.84 -10.69 21.79
CA SER A 307 20.83 -10.82 23.24
C SER A 307 21.71 -9.72 23.85
N LYS A 308 21.52 -9.42 25.13
CA LYS A 308 22.29 -8.38 25.80
C LYS A 308 23.84 -8.63 25.76
N LYS A 309 24.25 -9.89 25.59
CA LYS A 309 25.65 -10.31 25.46
C LYS A 309 26.19 -10.16 24.03
N GLU A 310 25.34 -10.20 23.05
CA GLU A 310 25.69 -10.17 21.61
C GLU A 310 25.57 -8.77 21.00
N LEU A 311 25.00 -7.80 21.75
CA LEU A 311 24.67 -6.48 21.25
C LEU A 311 25.91 -5.72 20.74
N ASP A 312 27.07 -5.85 21.38
CA ASP A 312 28.29 -5.17 20.97
C ASP A 312 28.79 -5.64 19.60
N GLY A 313 28.94 -6.94 19.41
CA GLY A 313 29.32 -7.53 18.13
C GLY A 313 28.31 -7.30 17.03
N TRP A 314 27.02 -7.26 17.39
CA TRP A 314 25.96 -6.94 16.46
C TRP A 314 26.03 -5.47 16.01
N ILE A 315 26.23 -4.50 16.91
CA ILE A 315 26.41 -3.08 16.59
C ILE A 315 27.60 -2.91 15.63
N GLU A 316 28.76 -3.51 15.96
CA GLU A 316 29.93 -3.46 15.11
C GLU A 316 29.68 -4.00 13.71
N LYS A 317 29.00 -5.16 13.61
CA LYS A 317 28.61 -5.77 12.33
C LYS A 317 27.70 -4.85 11.50
N GLN A 318 26.73 -4.16 12.12
CA GLN A 318 25.86 -3.21 11.41
C GLN A 318 26.62 -1.98 10.92
N ILE A 319 27.53 -1.44 11.73
CA ILE A 319 28.37 -0.30 11.37
C ILE A 319 29.34 -0.67 10.23
N ARG A 320 29.93 -1.87 10.22
CA ARG A 320 30.75 -2.36 9.09
C ARG A 320 29.94 -2.48 7.80
N LYS A 321 28.67 -2.89 7.90
CA LYS A 321 27.76 -3.02 6.77
C LYS A 321 27.33 -1.66 6.21
N ASP A 322 27.04 -0.71 7.09
CA ASP A 322 26.64 0.66 6.73
C ASP A 322 27.33 1.66 7.69
N PRO A 323 28.49 2.24 7.30
CA PRO A 323 29.19 3.23 8.11
C PRO A 323 28.41 4.52 8.38
N LYS A 324 27.33 4.78 7.64
CA LYS A 324 26.45 5.94 7.84
C LYS A 324 25.22 5.65 8.70
N ILE A 325 25.07 4.42 9.19
CA ILE A 325 23.95 4.02 10.04
C ILE A 325 23.85 4.91 11.28
N SER A 326 22.67 5.47 11.54
CA SER A 326 22.46 6.32 12.71
C SER A 326 22.27 5.50 14.00
N THR A 327 22.59 6.10 15.15
CA THR A 327 22.27 5.47 16.45
C THR A 327 20.77 5.23 16.64
N GLY A 328 19.93 6.03 16.00
CA GLY A 328 18.48 5.83 15.97
C GLY A 328 18.06 4.58 15.18
N GLN A 329 18.72 4.32 14.04
CA GLN A 329 18.49 3.10 13.26
C GLN A 329 18.96 1.86 14.02
N LEU A 330 20.17 1.89 14.60
CA LEU A 330 20.68 0.81 15.45
C LEU A 330 19.75 0.52 16.64
N ALA A 331 19.21 1.56 17.27
CA ALA A 331 18.26 1.44 18.36
C ALA A 331 16.97 0.72 17.93
N ARG A 332 16.41 1.12 16.79
CA ARG A 332 15.22 0.49 16.20
C ARG A 332 15.48 -0.97 15.85
N MET A 333 16.54 -1.26 15.11
CA MET A 333 16.89 -2.60 14.64
C MET A 333 17.15 -3.58 15.81
N SER A 334 17.73 -3.10 16.92
CA SER A 334 18.02 -3.91 18.10
C SER A 334 16.90 -3.94 19.14
N GLN A 335 15.80 -3.21 18.91
CA GLN A 335 14.73 -2.97 19.89
C GLN A 335 15.24 -2.44 21.24
N ARG A 336 16.23 -1.56 21.19
CA ARG A 336 16.84 -0.92 22.38
C ARG A 336 16.67 0.59 22.31
N SER A 337 16.82 1.26 23.45
CA SER A 337 16.82 2.73 23.47
C SER A 337 18.12 3.28 22.83
N VAL A 338 18.01 4.47 22.22
CA VAL A 338 19.18 5.20 21.68
C VAL A 338 20.28 5.40 22.75
N ILE A 339 19.87 5.62 24.00
CA ILE A 339 20.80 5.76 25.14
C ILE A 339 21.56 4.46 25.35
N THR A 340 20.90 3.31 25.24
CA THR A 340 21.57 1.99 25.38
C THR A 340 22.59 1.81 24.26
N ILE A 341 22.23 2.09 23.02
CA ILE A 341 23.13 1.97 21.85
C ILE A 341 24.35 2.89 22.02
N LYS A 342 24.14 4.18 22.36
CA LYS A 342 25.23 5.12 22.60
C LYS A 342 26.18 4.65 23.71
N ARG A 343 25.66 4.07 24.81
CA ARG A 343 26.47 3.53 25.91
C ARG A 343 27.32 2.34 25.45
N HIS A 344 26.75 1.44 24.63
CA HIS A 344 27.47 0.30 24.07
C HIS A 344 28.58 0.77 23.12
N ILE A 345 28.31 1.69 22.20
CA ILE A 345 29.32 2.26 21.30
C ILE A 345 30.44 2.93 22.08
N SER A 346 30.09 3.75 23.09
CA SER A 346 31.11 4.39 23.97
C SER A 346 31.97 3.37 24.70
N ARG A 347 31.42 2.22 25.10
CA ARG A 347 32.16 1.16 25.79
C ARG A 347 33.12 0.42 24.86
N LEU A 348 32.77 0.27 23.58
CA LEU A 348 33.61 -0.39 22.59
C LEU A 348 34.89 0.38 22.26
N GLY A 349 34.96 1.70 22.49
CA GLY A 349 36.14 2.52 22.41
C GLY A 349 36.83 2.65 21.05
N HIS A 350 36.84 1.59 20.27
CA HIS A 350 37.42 1.53 18.92
C HIS A 350 36.47 1.99 17.81
N ILE A 351 35.22 2.29 18.13
CA ILE A 351 34.23 2.83 17.20
C ILE A 351 34.04 4.32 17.42
N LYS A 352 34.33 5.15 16.42
CA LYS A 352 34.24 6.61 16.51
C LYS A 352 33.37 7.18 15.36
N PHE A 353 32.59 8.20 15.67
CA PHE A 353 31.87 8.96 14.67
C PHE A 353 32.74 10.12 14.18
N VAL A 354 32.98 10.18 12.88
CA VAL A 354 33.81 11.20 12.22
C VAL A 354 32.95 12.05 11.32
N GLY A 355 33.11 13.38 11.42
CA GLY A 355 32.30 14.34 10.67
C GLY A 355 31.14 14.90 11.49
N SER A 356 30.23 15.63 10.83
CA SER A 356 29.06 16.24 11.45
C SER A 356 27.80 16.08 10.58
N GLY A 357 26.66 15.87 11.22
CA GLY A 357 25.36 15.77 10.57
C GLY A 357 25.28 14.66 9.51
N PHE A 358 24.72 14.95 8.36
CA PHE A 358 24.51 14.01 7.26
C PHE A 358 25.77 13.53 6.53
N SER A 359 26.89 14.25 6.67
CA SER A 359 28.17 13.86 6.07
C SER A 359 29.02 12.98 6.99
N GLY A 360 28.63 12.81 8.25
CA GLY A 360 29.37 12.00 9.22
C GLY A 360 29.20 10.49 9.00
N HIS A 361 30.21 9.74 9.43
CA HIS A 361 30.23 8.28 9.36
C HIS A 361 30.97 7.68 10.55
N TRP A 362 30.74 6.38 10.78
CA TRP A 362 31.45 5.63 11.82
C TRP A 362 32.74 5.04 11.25
N GLU A 363 33.79 5.15 12.02
CA GLU A 363 35.05 4.47 11.76
C GLU A 363 35.33 3.44 12.86
N ILE A 364 35.83 2.28 12.48
CA ILE A 364 36.24 1.20 13.37
C ILE A 364 37.75 1.07 13.26
N SER A 365 38.46 1.38 14.32
CA SER A 365 39.91 1.20 14.37
C SER A 365 40.22 -0.29 14.58
N GLU A 366 41.03 -0.87 13.70
CA GLU A 366 41.62 -2.20 13.94
C GLU A 366 42.70 -2.06 15.02
N GLU A 367 42.62 -2.90 16.08
CA GLU A 367 43.71 -3.04 17.07
C GLU A 367 44.88 -3.79 16.47
#